data_de2bfaa9c30d85faa78b722e1843aa92
#
_entry.id   de2bfaa9c30d85faa78b722e1843aa92
#
_cell.length_a   1.000
_cell.length_b   1.000
_cell.length_c   1.000
_cell.angle_alpha   90.00
_cell.angle_beta   90.00
_cell.angle_gamma   90.00
#
_symmetry.space_group_name_H-M   'P 1'
#
loop_
_entity.id
_entity.type
_entity.pdbx_description
1 polymer ?
#
loop_
_entity_poly.entity_id
_entity_poly.type
_entity_poly.pdbx_seq_one_letter_code
_entity_poly.pdbx_strand_id
1 'polypeptide(L)'
;MIDIFNNFYKGKRVLVTGHTGFKGSWLSIWLHELGAEVIGVAQDPFTERDNYVLSGIGNKIKADIRADIRDGKRMKEIFQEYQPEIVFHLAAQPLVRLSYDIPVETYETNVMGTINIMEAMRVSDSVKVGVMITTDKCYENKEQIWGYRENEPMGGYDPYSSSKGAAEIAIASWRRSFFNPADYGIKHHVSLASVRAGNVIGGGDWALDRIIPDCIKALEAGKPIDIRSPKAIRPWQHVLEPLSGYMLLAQKMWNEPTKYCEGWNFGPRTESITPVWDVAQDVVKYYGYGTLNDVSDPNALHEAKLLMLDISKAKFLLGWEPRMNIHQCVELTVNWYKRYHHQNVYSLCIEEINNFLEDN
;
A
#
# COMPACT_ATOMS: atom_id res chain seq x y z
N MET A 1 19.04 6.59 10.57
CA MET A 1 18.40 5.68 9.60
C MET A 1 19.33 5.43 8.42
N ILE A 2 19.38 4.19 7.92
CA ILE A 2 20.07 3.84 6.68
C ILE A 2 19.32 4.47 5.51
N ASP A 3 20.02 5.19 4.64
CA ASP A 3 19.42 5.85 3.46
C ASP A 3 19.87 5.18 2.17
N ILE A 4 19.01 4.31 1.64
CA ILE A 4 19.22 3.64 0.34
C ILE A 4 18.89 4.53 -0.87
N PHE A 5 18.39 5.75 -0.66
CA PHE A 5 17.99 6.69 -1.70
C PHE A 5 18.98 7.84 -1.90
N ASN A 6 20.17 7.79 -1.27
CA ASN A 6 21.24 8.78 -1.43
C ASN A 6 20.77 10.22 -1.18
N ASN A 7 20.11 10.48 -0.07
CA ASN A 7 19.52 11.76 0.32
C ASN A 7 18.48 12.34 -0.67
N PHE A 8 17.92 11.50 -1.55
CA PHE A 8 16.96 11.96 -2.56
C PHE A 8 15.75 12.65 -1.95
N TYR A 9 15.19 12.11 -0.86
CA TYR A 9 13.97 12.64 -0.22
C TYR A 9 14.21 13.85 0.67
N LYS A 10 15.45 14.14 1.05
CA LYS A 10 15.77 15.23 1.97
C LYS A 10 15.31 16.60 1.42
N GLY A 11 14.46 17.27 2.19
CA GLY A 11 13.90 18.58 1.87
C GLY A 11 12.84 18.58 0.75
N LYS A 12 12.45 17.42 0.18
CA LYS A 12 11.36 17.35 -0.78
C LYS A 12 9.98 17.39 -0.12
N ARG A 13 9.07 18.15 -0.71
CA ARG A 13 7.67 18.19 -0.29
C ARG A 13 6.93 16.99 -0.88
N VAL A 14 6.58 16.05 0.01
CA VAL A 14 5.95 14.77 -0.37
C VAL A 14 4.54 14.72 0.19
N LEU A 15 3.55 14.68 -0.68
CA LEU A 15 2.16 14.50 -0.29
C LEU A 15 1.81 13.01 -0.25
N VAL A 16 1.26 12.57 0.88
CA VAL A 16 0.80 11.20 1.11
C VAL A 16 -0.68 11.22 1.40
N THR A 17 -1.52 10.76 0.47
CA THR A 17 -2.94 10.55 0.79
C THR A 17 -3.14 9.23 1.50
N GLY A 18 -4.08 9.19 2.45
CA GLY A 18 -4.30 7.99 3.27
C GLY A 18 -3.20 7.73 4.31
N HIS A 19 -2.50 8.79 4.75
CA HIS A 19 -1.40 8.71 5.72
C HIS A 19 -1.85 8.24 7.12
N THR A 20 -3.13 8.30 7.46
CA THR A 20 -3.69 7.75 8.70
C THR A 20 -3.89 6.24 8.65
N GLY A 21 -3.94 5.66 7.44
CA GLY A 21 -4.08 4.22 7.24
C GLY A 21 -2.77 3.46 7.47
N PHE A 22 -2.87 2.14 7.48
CA PHE A 22 -1.75 1.22 7.74
C PHE A 22 -0.50 1.52 6.89
N LYS A 23 -0.58 1.34 5.57
CA LYS A 23 0.58 1.60 4.68
C LYS A 23 1.02 3.07 4.66
N GLY A 24 0.06 3.98 4.73
CA GLY A 24 0.33 5.42 4.70
C GLY A 24 1.09 5.91 5.92
N SER A 25 0.82 5.37 7.10
CA SER A 25 1.56 5.73 8.32
C SER A 25 3.02 5.23 8.28
N TRP A 26 3.26 3.99 7.84
CA TRP A 26 4.60 3.47 7.63
C TRP A 26 5.40 4.28 6.60
N LEU A 27 4.78 4.62 5.47
CA LEU A 27 5.41 5.46 4.44
C LEU A 27 5.75 6.84 4.98
N SER A 28 4.84 7.44 5.76
CA SER A 28 5.05 8.77 6.35
C SER A 28 6.19 8.78 7.36
N ILE A 29 6.31 7.73 8.18
CA ILE A 29 7.44 7.55 9.11
C ILE A 29 8.75 7.45 8.32
N TRP A 30 8.80 6.59 7.31
CA TRP A 30 10.03 6.38 6.54
C TRP A 30 10.46 7.64 5.79
N LEU A 31 9.54 8.32 5.10
CA LEU A 31 9.82 9.59 4.42
C LEU A 31 10.28 10.69 5.37
N HIS A 32 9.64 10.81 6.56
CA HIS A 32 10.04 11.77 7.58
C HIS A 32 11.48 11.53 8.06
N GLU A 33 11.85 10.29 8.34
CA GLU A 33 13.21 9.91 8.74
C GLU A 33 14.26 10.14 7.63
N LEU A 34 13.86 10.09 6.37
CA LEU A 34 14.71 10.48 5.24
C LEU A 34 14.78 11.99 5.03
N GLY A 35 14.16 12.78 5.90
CA GLY A 35 14.19 14.24 5.87
C GLY A 35 13.26 14.89 4.84
N ALA A 36 12.23 14.18 4.37
CA ALA A 36 11.18 14.77 3.53
C ALA A 36 10.26 15.69 4.35
N GLU A 37 9.73 16.74 3.72
CA GLU A 37 8.62 17.53 4.23
C GLU A 37 7.31 16.83 3.86
N VAL A 38 6.83 15.94 4.75
CA VAL A 38 5.65 15.11 4.50
C VAL A 38 4.37 15.91 4.74
N ILE A 39 3.47 15.93 3.77
CA ILE A 39 2.11 16.49 3.83
C ILE A 39 1.12 15.33 3.80
N GLY A 40 0.49 15.02 4.93
CA GLY A 40 -0.49 13.97 5.06
C GLY A 40 -1.91 14.49 4.78
N VAL A 41 -2.66 13.77 3.94
CA VAL A 41 -4.07 14.07 3.65
C VAL A 41 -4.89 12.80 3.79
N ALA A 42 -5.80 12.74 4.75
CA ALA A 42 -6.67 11.58 4.97
C ALA A 42 -7.89 11.93 5.83
N GLN A 43 -8.83 11.01 5.91
CA GLN A 43 -9.86 10.99 6.95
C GLN A 43 -9.24 10.61 8.31
N ASP A 44 -10.04 10.65 9.38
CA ASP A 44 -9.60 10.20 10.70
C ASP A 44 -9.16 8.72 10.69
N PRO A 45 -8.22 8.32 11.57
CA PRO A 45 -7.86 6.91 11.75
C PRO A 45 -9.07 6.09 12.20
N PHE A 46 -9.11 4.82 11.85
CA PHE A 46 -10.25 3.94 12.19
C PHE A 46 -10.28 3.56 13.65
N THR A 47 -9.12 3.41 14.29
CA THR A 47 -9.00 3.01 15.70
C THR A 47 -7.87 3.75 16.40
N GLU A 48 -7.99 3.84 17.74
CA GLU A 48 -6.90 4.35 18.60
C GLU A 48 -5.65 3.45 18.59
N ARG A 49 -5.76 2.24 18.05
CA ARG A 49 -4.67 1.27 17.95
C ARG A 49 -3.92 1.33 16.62
N ASP A 50 -4.38 2.12 15.66
CA ASP A 50 -3.74 2.24 14.35
C ASP A 50 -2.30 2.77 14.48
N ASN A 51 -1.39 2.25 13.65
CA ASN A 51 0.02 2.66 13.68
C ASN A 51 0.20 4.18 13.60
N TYR A 52 -0.65 4.87 12.85
CA TYR A 52 -0.67 6.33 12.79
C TYR A 52 -0.85 6.96 14.19
N VAL A 53 -1.81 6.48 14.97
CA VAL A 53 -2.11 7.01 16.31
C VAL A 53 -0.99 6.67 17.28
N LEU A 54 -0.63 5.40 17.36
CA LEU A 54 0.36 4.89 18.32
C LEU A 54 1.78 5.43 18.08
N SER A 55 2.16 5.67 16.83
CA SER A 55 3.46 6.27 16.50
C SER A 55 3.49 7.78 16.70
N GLY A 56 2.33 8.44 16.69
CA GLY A 56 2.23 9.89 16.77
C GLY A 56 2.85 10.62 15.58
N ILE A 57 2.95 9.96 14.42
CA ILE A 57 3.60 10.52 13.22
C ILE A 57 2.94 11.81 12.75
N GLY A 58 1.62 11.97 12.94
CA GLY A 58 0.90 13.20 12.60
C GLY A 58 1.49 14.46 13.23
N ASN A 59 2.07 14.35 14.45
CA ASN A 59 2.72 15.47 15.14
C ASN A 59 4.16 15.76 14.66
N LYS A 60 4.70 14.93 13.77
CA LYS A 60 6.10 15.02 13.30
C LYS A 60 6.20 15.49 11.85
N ILE A 61 5.17 15.26 11.05
CA ILE A 61 5.13 15.65 9.63
C ILE A 61 4.86 17.13 9.45
N LYS A 62 5.14 17.66 8.26
CA LYS A 62 4.98 19.08 7.91
C LYS A 62 3.54 19.58 8.05
N ALA A 63 2.58 18.76 7.61
CA ALA A 63 1.16 19.04 7.72
C ALA A 63 0.37 17.73 7.86
N ASP A 64 -0.64 17.76 8.75
CA ASP A 64 -1.56 16.66 9.00
C ASP A 64 -2.99 17.16 8.75
N ILE A 65 -3.53 16.84 7.56
CA ILE A 65 -4.75 17.44 7.03
C ILE A 65 -5.86 16.39 7.01
N ARG A 66 -6.99 16.70 7.70
CA ARG A 66 -8.21 15.90 7.61
C ARG A 66 -9.04 16.38 6.43
N ALA A 67 -9.11 15.54 5.39
CA ALA A 67 -9.90 15.82 4.20
C ALA A 67 -10.30 14.53 3.47
N ASP A 68 -11.39 14.61 2.71
CA ASP A 68 -11.87 13.53 1.86
C ASP A 68 -11.37 13.75 0.41
N ILE A 69 -10.76 12.74 -0.18
CA ILE A 69 -10.29 12.81 -1.58
C ILE A 69 -11.43 12.94 -2.60
N ARG A 70 -12.67 12.67 -2.19
CA ARG A 70 -13.87 12.91 -3.02
C ARG A 70 -14.15 14.42 -3.21
N ASP A 71 -13.68 15.27 -2.32
CA ASP A 71 -13.74 16.72 -2.48
C ASP A 71 -12.60 17.24 -3.37
N GLY A 72 -12.84 17.21 -4.69
CA GLY A 72 -11.86 17.66 -5.67
C GLY A 72 -11.50 19.15 -5.57
N LYS A 73 -12.38 20.00 -5.00
CA LYS A 73 -12.05 21.41 -4.75
C LYS A 73 -11.02 21.50 -3.62
N ARG A 74 -11.29 20.82 -2.50
CA ARG A 74 -10.37 20.81 -1.37
C ARG A 74 -9.01 20.23 -1.74
N MET A 75 -8.96 19.19 -2.59
CA MET A 75 -7.70 18.63 -3.09
C MET A 75 -6.88 19.70 -3.84
N LYS A 76 -7.49 20.46 -4.75
CA LYS A 76 -6.80 21.52 -5.48
C LYS A 76 -6.27 22.62 -4.54
N GLU A 77 -7.06 23.03 -3.53
CA GLU A 77 -6.64 24.00 -2.51
C GLU A 77 -5.40 23.51 -1.74
N ILE A 78 -5.36 22.24 -1.32
CA ILE A 78 -4.22 21.62 -0.62
C ILE A 78 -2.97 21.62 -1.52
N PHE A 79 -3.10 21.26 -2.79
CA PHE A 79 -1.97 21.28 -3.73
C PHE A 79 -1.45 22.71 -3.96
N GLN A 80 -2.34 23.69 -4.02
CA GLN A 80 -1.96 25.09 -4.15
C GLN A 80 -1.28 25.64 -2.88
N GLU A 81 -1.73 25.24 -1.70
CA GLU A 81 -1.19 25.69 -0.41
C GLU A 81 0.19 25.09 -0.13
N TYR A 82 0.34 23.76 -0.30
CA TYR A 82 1.53 23.03 0.12
C TYR A 82 2.53 22.76 -1.01
N GLN A 83 2.15 22.96 -2.26
CA GLN A 83 3.01 22.83 -3.44
C GLN A 83 3.83 21.52 -3.47
N PRO A 84 3.20 20.32 -3.34
CA PRO A 84 3.94 19.07 -3.30
C PRO A 84 4.71 18.81 -4.59
N GLU A 85 5.89 18.19 -4.49
CA GLU A 85 6.72 17.81 -5.62
C GLU A 85 6.54 16.33 -5.99
N ILE A 86 6.26 15.49 -4.97
CA ILE A 86 6.00 14.05 -5.12
C ILE A 86 4.67 13.73 -4.45
N VAL A 87 3.85 12.92 -5.11
CA VAL A 87 2.55 12.47 -4.62
C VAL A 87 2.52 10.95 -4.54
N PHE A 88 2.28 10.42 -3.34
CA PHE A 88 1.92 9.02 -3.13
C PHE A 88 0.43 8.95 -2.78
N HIS A 89 -0.36 8.38 -3.67
CA HIS A 89 -1.81 8.29 -3.48
C HIS A 89 -2.22 6.90 -2.96
N LEU A 90 -2.37 6.77 -1.63
CA LEU A 90 -2.76 5.54 -0.95
C LEU A 90 -4.20 5.54 -0.44
N ALA A 91 -4.85 6.70 -0.36
CA ALA A 91 -6.23 6.80 0.12
C ALA A 91 -7.18 5.95 -0.74
N ALA A 92 -7.96 5.11 -0.09
CA ALA A 92 -8.93 4.23 -0.73
C ALA A 92 -9.92 3.67 0.32
N GLN A 93 -11.09 3.20 -0.11
CA GLN A 93 -11.85 2.19 0.62
C GLN A 93 -11.23 0.81 0.30
N PRO A 94 -10.53 0.14 1.25
CA PRO A 94 -9.68 -1.01 0.94
C PRO A 94 -10.31 -2.37 1.24
N LEU A 95 -11.55 -2.41 1.77
CA LEU A 95 -12.16 -3.62 2.32
C LEU A 95 -13.13 -4.24 1.33
N VAL A 96 -12.83 -5.49 0.90
CA VAL A 96 -13.65 -6.24 -0.06
C VAL A 96 -15.08 -6.44 0.47
N ARG A 97 -15.24 -6.92 1.70
CA ARG A 97 -16.58 -7.20 2.26
C ARG A 97 -17.41 -5.94 2.39
N LEU A 98 -16.83 -4.88 2.95
CA LEU A 98 -17.51 -3.59 3.07
C LEU A 98 -17.97 -3.05 1.70
N SER A 99 -17.24 -3.34 0.62
CA SER A 99 -17.61 -2.87 -0.71
C SER A 99 -18.95 -3.44 -1.23
N TYR A 100 -19.40 -4.58 -0.70
CA TYR A 100 -20.73 -5.10 -1.00
C TYR A 100 -21.84 -4.30 -0.31
N ASP A 101 -21.56 -3.74 0.87
CA ASP A 101 -22.52 -2.94 1.64
C ASP A 101 -22.58 -1.50 1.14
N ILE A 102 -21.43 -0.94 0.69
CA ILE A 102 -21.31 0.46 0.23
C ILE A 102 -20.70 0.55 -1.18
N PRO A 103 -21.28 -0.09 -2.21
CA PRO A 103 -20.64 -0.16 -3.53
C PRO A 103 -20.46 1.21 -4.17
N VAL A 104 -21.43 2.10 -4.10
CA VAL A 104 -21.37 3.45 -4.69
C VAL A 104 -20.24 4.24 -4.07
N GLU A 105 -20.17 4.31 -2.74
CA GLU A 105 -19.12 5.03 -2.02
C GLU A 105 -17.73 4.44 -2.30
N THR A 106 -17.64 3.12 -2.50
CA THR A 106 -16.40 2.45 -2.91
C THR A 106 -15.88 2.98 -4.25
N TYR A 107 -16.76 3.14 -5.24
CA TYR A 107 -16.38 3.71 -6.54
C TYR A 107 -16.10 5.22 -6.46
N GLU A 108 -16.89 5.97 -5.72
CA GLU A 108 -16.64 7.39 -5.51
C GLU A 108 -15.27 7.64 -4.88
N THR A 109 -14.91 6.84 -3.88
CA THR A 109 -13.61 6.95 -3.22
C THR A 109 -12.48 6.47 -4.13
N ASN A 110 -12.59 5.24 -4.66
CA ASN A 110 -11.46 4.60 -5.33
C ASN A 110 -11.24 5.10 -6.76
N VAL A 111 -12.29 5.48 -7.47
CA VAL A 111 -12.20 5.98 -8.85
C VAL A 111 -12.22 7.49 -8.88
N MET A 112 -13.31 8.12 -8.37
CA MET A 112 -13.42 9.57 -8.44
C MET A 112 -12.41 10.27 -7.55
N GLY A 113 -12.12 9.72 -6.35
CA GLY A 113 -11.06 10.23 -5.50
C GLY A 113 -9.68 10.20 -6.18
N THR A 114 -9.34 9.10 -6.87
CA THR A 114 -8.10 9.01 -7.66
C THR A 114 -8.07 10.04 -8.80
N ILE A 115 -9.19 10.24 -9.50
CA ILE A 115 -9.32 11.25 -10.55
C ILE A 115 -9.12 12.67 -9.95
N ASN A 116 -9.71 12.97 -8.80
CA ASN A 116 -9.56 14.26 -8.14
C ASN A 116 -8.09 14.57 -7.78
N ILE A 117 -7.34 13.58 -7.32
CA ILE A 117 -5.90 13.73 -7.06
C ILE A 117 -5.15 14.00 -8.37
N MET A 118 -5.41 13.24 -9.43
CA MET A 118 -4.76 13.48 -10.73
C MET A 118 -5.13 14.84 -11.33
N GLU A 119 -6.36 15.32 -11.13
CA GLU A 119 -6.76 16.68 -11.53
C GLU A 119 -6.07 17.77 -10.70
N ALA A 120 -5.89 17.54 -9.39
CA ALA A 120 -5.11 18.46 -8.57
C ALA A 120 -3.63 18.52 -9.02
N MET A 121 -3.05 17.37 -9.37
CA MET A 121 -1.71 17.30 -9.96
C MET A 121 -1.64 18.06 -11.30
N ARG A 122 -2.66 17.91 -12.15
CA ARG A 122 -2.69 18.52 -13.48
C ARG A 122 -2.70 20.05 -13.46
N VAL A 123 -3.29 20.64 -12.43
CA VAL A 123 -3.36 22.11 -12.27
C VAL A 123 -2.29 22.68 -11.33
N SER A 124 -1.37 21.81 -10.86
CA SER A 124 -0.28 22.21 -9.96
C SER A 124 1.04 22.32 -10.73
N ASP A 125 1.72 23.45 -10.57
CA ASP A 125 3.05 23.68 -11.20
C ASP A 125 4.20 22.99 -10.44
N SER A 126 3.97 22.58 -9.19
CA SER A 126 5.03 22.01 -8.34
C SER A 126 5.22 20.51 -8.50
N VAL A 127 4.16 19.76 -8.88
CA VAL A 127 4.21 18.29 -8.96
C VAL A 127 5.09 17.82 -10.11
N LYS A 128 6.02 16.94 -9.79
CA LYS A 128 6.90 16.27 -10.76
C LYS A 128 6.64 14.78 -10.87
N VAL A 129 6.25 14.14 -9.78
CA VAL A 129 6.04 12.69 -9.73
C VAL A 129 4.73 12.35 -9.01
N GLY A 130 3.93 11.49 -9.63
CA GLY A 130 2.75 10.88 -9.03
C GLY A 130 2.82 9.36 -9.09
N VAL A 131 2.72 8.72 -7.92
CA VAL A 131 2.64 7.26 -7.77
C VAL A 131 1.26 6.93 -7.22
N MET A 132 0.43 6.28 -8.04
CA MET A 132 -0.94 5.89 -7.70
C MET A 132 -0.98 4.44 -7.22
N ILE A 133 -1.35 4.23 -5.95
CA ILE A 133 -1.34 2.89 -5.35
C ILE A 133 -2.68 2.21 -5.57
N THR A 134 -2.64 1.08 -6.28
CA THR A 134 -3.80 0.22 -6.50
C THR A 134 -3.60 -1.14 -5.80
N THR A 135 -3.94 -2.25 -6.43
CA THR A 135 -3.92 -3.58 -5.82
C THR A 135 -3.68 -4.65 -6.90
N ASP A 136 -3.24 -5.83 -6.50
CA ASP A 136 -3.24 -7.05 -7.32
C ASP A 136 -4.65 -7.46 -7.80
N LYS A 137 -5.69 -7.10 -7.02
CA LYS A 137 -7.09 -7.42 -7.34
C LYS A 137 -7.67 -6.60 -8.50
N CYS A 138 -6.90 -5.67 -9.07
CA CYS A 138 -7.31 -4.91 -10.26
C CYS A 138 -7.31 -5.74 -11.56
N TYR A 139 -6.68 -6.90 -11.56
CA TYR A 139 -6.65 -7.79 -12.72
C TYR A 139 -7.95 -8.59 -12.88
N GLU A 140 -8.28 -8.94 -14.13
CA GLU A 140 -9.30 -9.95 -14.43
C GLU A 140 -8.79 -11.32 -13.97
N ASN A 141 -9.16 -11.70 -12.74
CA ASN A 141 -8.61 -12.90 -12.11
C ASN A 141 -9.26 -14.18 -12.67
N LYS A 142 -8.48 -14.98 -13.36
CA LYS A 142 -8.83 -16.31 -13.90
C LYS A 142 -8.19 -17.46 -13.12
N GLU A 143 -7.67 -17.17 -11.91
CA GLU A 143 -7.01 -18.14 -11.04
C GLU A 143 -5.88 -18.91 -11.75
N GLN A 144 -5.15 -18.21 -12.64
CA GLN A 144 -4.04 -18.82 -13.37
C GLN A 144 -2.86 -19.15 -12.43
N ILE A 145 -2.09 -20.19 -12.81
CA ILE A 145 -0.98 -20.72 -11.99
C ILE A 145 0.32 -19.90 -12.09
N TRP A 146 0.36 -18.89 -12.94
CA TRP A 146 1.47 -17.93 -13.05
C TRP A 146 1.03 -16.52 -12.62
N GLY A 147 1.99 -15.69 -12.26
CA GLY A 147 1.73 -14.31 -11.83
C GLY A 147 1.19 -13.43 -12.95
N TYR A 148 0.27 -12.52 -12.59
CA TYR A 148 -0.25 -11.49 -13.49
C TYR A 148 0.84 -10.49 -13.84
N ARG A 149 0.96 -10.17 -15.13
CA ARG A 149 1.86 -9.13 -15.66
C ARG A 149 1.12 -7.82 -15.84
N GLU A 150 1.89 -6.72 -15.88
CA GLU A 150 1.32 -5.37 -15.93
C GLU A 150 0.47 -5.06 -17.17
N ASN A 151 0.65 -5.81 -18.25
CA ASN A 151 -0.09 -5.68 -19.51
C ASN A 151 -1.32 -6.59 -19.62
N GLU A 152 -1.63 -7.36 -18.58
CA GLU A 152 -2.81 -8.22 -18.59
C GLU A 152 -4.11 -7.42 -18.32
N PRO A 153 -5.29 -7.94 -18.73
CA PRO A 153 -6.55 -7.23 -18.61
C PRO A 153 -6.88 -6.80 -17.18
N MET A 154 -7.40 -5.60 -17.03
CA MET A 154 -8.04 -5.13 -15.81
C MET A 154 -9.44 -5.68 -15.68
N GLY A 155 -9.87 -5.94 -14.45
CA GLY A 155 -11.21 -6.47 -14.16
C GLY A 155 -11.58 -6.29 -12.69
N GLY A 156 -12.10 -7.34 -12.08
CA GLY A 156 -12.46 -7.41 -10.68
C GLY A 156 -13.87 -7.97 -10.48
N TYR A 157 -13.96 -9.03 -9.66
CA TYR A 157 -15.23 -9.71 -9.42
C TYR A 157 -16.14 -8.91 -8.47
N ASP A 158 -15.58 -8.39 -7.38
CA ASP A 158 -16.32 -7.63 -6.37
C ASP A 158 -16.21 -6.11 -6.61
N PRO A 159 -17.06 -5.28 -5.95
CA PRO A 159 -17.05 -3.83 -6.16
C PRO A 159 -15.71 -3.17 -5.80
N TYR A 160 -14.97 -3.66 -4.78
CA TYR A 160 -13.64 -3.15 -4.46
C TYR A 160 -12.64 -3.45 -5.58
N SER A 161 -12.53 -4.72 -5.98
CA SER A 161 -11.61 -5.16 -7.02
C SER A 161 -11.88 -4.44 -8.34
N SER A 162 -13.15 -4.38 -8.74
CA SER A 162 -13.60 -3.67 -9.96
C SER A 162 -13.33 -2.16 -9.87
N SER A 163 -13.55 -1.52 -8.72
CA SER A 163 -13.21 -0.10 -8.55
C SER A 163 -11.71 0.18 -8.72
N LYS A 164 -10.86 -0.74 -8.27
CA LYS A 164 -9.40 -0.63 -8.45
C LYS A 164 -8.98 -0.89 -9.91
N GLY A 165 -9.63 -1.82 -10.61
CA GLY A 165 -9.46 -1.98 -12.06
C GLY A 165 -9.88 -0.73 -12.84
N ALA A 166 -11.01 -0.13 -12.49
CA ALA A 166 -11.47 1.13 -13.07
C ALA A 166 -10.51 2.30 -12.78
N ALA A 167 -9.95 2.37 -11.57
CA ALA A 167 -8.93 3.35 -11.24
C ALA A 167 -7.67 3.18 -12.11
N GLU A 168 -7.19 1.96 -12.35
CA GLU A 168 -6.07 1.69 -13.26
C GLU A 168 -6.36 2.17 -14.68
N ILE A 169 -7.58 1.94 -15.19
CA ILE A 169 -8.00 2.44 -16.51
C ILE A 169 -7.99 3.96 -16.54
N ALA A 170 -8.50 4.63 -15.49
CA ALA A 170 -8.46 6.08 -15.37
C ALA A 170 -7.02 6.60 -15.32
N ILE A 171 -6.14 6.03 -14.50
CA ILE A 171 -4.72 6.41 -14.41
C ILE A 171 -4.04 6.27 -15.78
N ALA A 172 -4.28 5.16 -16.48
CA ALA A 172 -3.74 4.94 -17.82
C ALA A 172 -4.26 5.96 -18.84
N SER A 173 -5.52 6.39 -18.71
CA SER A 173 -6.11 7.44 -19.54
C SER A 173 -5.45 8.81 -19.27
N TRP A 174 -5.32 9.22 -18.01
CA TRP A 174 -4.66 10.49 -17.62
C TRP A 174 -3.21 10.53 -18.10
N ARG A 175 -2.46 9.44 -17.93
CA ARG A 175 -1.09 9.30 -18.41
C ARG A 175 -0.98 9.51 -19.93
N ARG A 176 -1.91 8.96 -20.72
CA ARG A 176 -1.90 9.12 -22.18
C ARG A 176 -2.40 10.48 -22.65
N SER A 177 -3.36 11.06 -21.94
CA SER A 177 -4.07 12.26 -22.40
C SER A 177 -3.49 13.56 -21.85
N PHE A 178 -3.01 13.57 -20.60
CA PHE A 178 -2.58 14.78 -19.90
C PHE A 178 -1.12 14.74 -19.45
N PHE A 179 -0.58 13.55 -19.21
CA PHE A 179 0.79 13.32 -18.72
C PHE A 179 1.57 12.40 -19.67
N ASN A 180 1.37 12.59 -20.99
CA ASN A 180 2.02 11.74 -21.96
C ASN A 180 3.55 11.95 -21.93
N PRO A 181 4.35 10.89 -21.71
CA PRO A 181 5.81 11.02 -21.69
C PRO A 181 6.41 11.71 -22.92
N ALA A 182 5.79 11.58 -24.09
CA ALA A 182 6.22 12.26 -25.32
C ALA A 182 6.04 13.78 -25.26
N ASP A 183 5.15 14.28 -24.42
CA ASP A 183 4.86 15.71 -24.25
C ASP A 183 5.56 16.31 -23.02
N TYR A 184 6.37 15.51 -22.27
CA TYR A 184 7.08 15.97 -21.09
C TYR A 184 8.08 17.12 -21.43
N GLY A 185 8.05 18.19 -20.64
CA GLY A 185 8.85 19.38 -20.86
C GLY A 185 8.27 20.33 -21.92
N ILE A 186 7.19 19.95 -22.62
CA ILE A 186 6.50 20.76 -23.63
C ILE A 186 5.13 21.20 -23.13
N LYS A 187 4.28 20.25 -22.71
CA LYS A 187 2.90 20.49 -22.25
C LYS A 187 2.73 20.32 -20.73
N HIS A 188 3.58 19.54 -20.12
CA HIS A 188 3.56 19.26 -18.68
C HIS A 188 4.95 18.85 -18.17
N HIS A 189 5.09 18.74 -16.83
CA HIS A 189 6.31 18.31 -16.14
C HIS A 189 6.04 17.19 -15.14
N VAL A 190 4.94 16.43 -15.30
CA VAL A 190 4.51 15.38 -14.38
C VAL A 190 4.79 14.00 -14.95
N SER A 191 5.46 13.16 -14.18
CA SER A 191 5.60 11.72 -14.42
C SER A 191 4.54 10.99 -13.61
N LEU A 192 3.74 10.12 -14.24
CA LEU A 192 2.62 9.39 -13.60
C LEU A 192 2.78 7.88 -13.77
N ALA A 193 2.80 7.16 -12.65
CA ALA A 193 2.78 5.69 -12.62
C ALA A 193 1.70 5.15 -11.69
N SER A 194 1.26 3.91 -11.94
CA SER A 194 0.48 3.13 -10.99
C SER A 194 1.30 1.98 -10.43
N VAL A 195 1.02 1.57 -9.20
CA VAL A 195 1.69 0.46 -8.52
C VAL A 195 0.67 -0.50 -7.92
N ARG A 196 0.90 -1.78 -8.12
CA ARG A 196 0.03 -2.87 -7.70
C ARG A 196 0.77 -3.74 -6.72
N ALA A 197 0.16 -4.00 -5.58
CA ALA A 197 0.73 -4.88 -4.57
C ALA A 197 -0.34 -5.84 -4.04
N GLY A 198 0.08 -7.02 -3.65
CA GLY A 198 -0.78 -8.06 -3.07
C GLY A 198 -1.05 -7.85 -1.59
N ASN A 199 -1.22 -8.95 -0.87
CA ASN A 199 -1.53 -8.94 0.55
C ASN A 199 -0.33 -8.45 1.37
N VAL A 200 -0.47 -7.26 1.92
CA VAL A 200 0.58 -6.62 2.71
C VAL A 200 0.28 -6.79 4.20
N ILE A 201 1.27 -7.29 4.95
CA ILE A 201 1.21 -7.46 6.41
C ILE A 201 2.27 -6.58 7.09
N GLY A 202 2.07 -6.28 8.37
CA GLY A 202 2.98 -5.46 9.16
C GLY A 202 2.32 -4.99 10.45
N GLY A 203 3.10 -4.45 11.35
CA GLY A 203 2.61 -3.97 12.63
C GLY A 203 1.67 -2.78 12.51
N GLY A 204 0.66 -2.72 13.39
CA GLY A 204 -0.28 -1.61 13.49
C GLY A 204 -1.38 -1.58 12.41
N ASP A 205 -1.59 -2.67 11.66
CA ASP A 205 -2.80 -2.90 10.89
C ASP A 205 -3.88 -3.47 11.82
N TRP A 206 -5.01 -2.77 11.95
CA TRP A 206 -6.15 -3.23 12.76
C TRP A 206 -7.43 -3.36 11.95
N ALA A 207 -7.31 -3.31 10.62
CA ALA A 207 -8.46 -3.41 9.73
C ALA A 207 -9.22 -4.74 9.92
N LEU A 208 -10.52 -4.68 9.70
CA LEU A 208 -11.40 -5.84 9.77
C LEU A 208 -11.13 -6.82 8.62
N ASP A 209 -11.44 -8.08 8.85
CA ASP A 209 -11.37 -9.16 7.86
C ASP A 209 -9.98 -9.38 7.26
N ARG A 210 -8.92 -9.03 8.01
CA ARG A 210 -7.54 -9.32 7.64
C ARG A 210 -6.93 -10.34 8.59
N ILE A 211 -6.22 -11.32 8.03
CA ILE A 211 -5.73 -12.48 8.78
C ILE A 211 -4.85 -12.11 9.97
N ILE A 212 -3.86 -11.23 9.80
CA ILE A 212 -2.95 -10.91 10.90
C ILE A 212 -3.67 -10.16 12.04
N PRO A 213 -4.40 -9.05 11.78
CA PRO A 213 -5.23 -8.41 12.81
C PRO A 213 -6.18 -9.37 13.53
N ASP A 214 -6.84 -10.27 12.79
CA ASP A 214 -7.78 -11.22 13.37
C ASP A 214 -7.06 -12.26 14.25
N CYS A 215 -5.90 -12.76 13.83
CA CYS A 215 -5.05 -13.62 14.64
C CYS A 215 -4.63 -12.93 15.94
N ILE A 216 -4.10 -11.71 15.87
CA ILE A 216 -3.62 -10.97 17.03
C ILE A 216 -4.77 -10.70 18.03
N LYS A 217 -5.93 -10.23 17.54
CA LYS A 217 -7.11 -10.01 18.38
C LYS A 217 -7.56 -11.28 19.11
N ALA A 218 -7.53 -12.44 18.43
CA ALA A 218 -7.87 -13.72 19.04
C ALA A 218 -6.86 -14.11 20.11
N LEU A 219 -5.56 -13.98 19.83
CA LEU A 219 -4.47 -14.30 20.77
C LEU A 219 -4.51 -13.41 22.01
N GLU A 220 -4.69 -12.09 21.85
CA GLU A 220 -4.84 -11.15 22.98
C GLU A 220 -6.06 -11.46 23.83
N ALA A 221 -7.13 -11.97 23.22
CA ALA A 221 -8.35 -12.38 23.92
C ALA A 221 -8.28 -13.80 24.52
N GLY A 222 -7.18 -14.54 24.32
CA GLY A 222 -7.04 -15.95 24.75
C GLY A 222 -8.01 -16.91 24.04
N LYS A 223 -8.41 -16.58 22.81
CA LYS A 223 -9.38 -17.38 22.02
C LYS A 223 -8.66 -18.12 20.88
N PRO A 224 -9.25 -19.24 20.39
CA PRO A 224 -8.82 -19.83 19.14
C PRO A 224 -8.90 -18.82 17.97
N ILE A 225 -8.00 -18.97 17.01
CA ILE A 225 -8.00 -18.18 15.78
C ILE A 225 -8.89 -18.89 14.76
N ASP A 226 -9.97 -18.26 14.36
CA ASP A 226 -10.90 -18.79 13.38
C ASP A 226 -10.41 -18.49 11.96
N ILE A 227 -10.15 -19.53 11.16
CA ILE A 227 -9.68 -19.45 9.78
C ILE A 227 -10.81 -19.81 8.82
N ARG A 228 -11.27 -18.82 8.04
CA ARG A 228 -12.40 -18.97 7.12
C ARG A 228 -12.05 -19.64 5.79
N SER A 229 -10.83 -19.41 5.30
CA SER A 229 -10.36 -19.90 3.99
C SER A 229 -8.94 -20.47 4.11
N PRO A 230 -8.74 -21.60 4.80
CA PRO A 230 -7.42 -22.12 5.15
C PRO A 230 -6.54 -22.44 3.93
N LYS A 231 -7.14 -22.87 2.82
CA LYS A 231 -6.45 -23.28 1.59
C LYS A 231 -6.24 -22.13 0.61
N ALA A 232 -6.75 -20.92 0.89
CA ALA A 232 -6.57 -19.79 -0.01
C ALA A 232 -5.09 -19.37 -0.03
N ILE A 233 -4.57 -19.15 -1.23
CA ILE A 233 -3.19 -18.74 -1.47
C ILE A 233 -3.16 -17.24 -1.76
N ARG A 234 -2.24 -16.51 -1.12
CA ARG A 234 -2.08 -15.07 -1.31
C ARG A 234 -0.61 -14.69 -1.43
N PRO A 235 -0.29 -13.63 -2.17
CA PRO A 235 1.09 -13.12 -2.31
C PRO A 235 1.45 -12.24 -1.09
N TRP A 236 1.74 -12.88 0.03
CA TRP A 236 2.06 -12.20 1.30
C TRP A 236 3.41 -11.51 1.23
N GLN A 237 3.47 -10.25 1.69
CA GLN A 237 4.70 -9.49 1.82
C GLN A 237 4.62 -8.52 3.00
N HIS A 238 5.77 -8.19 3.59
CA HIS A 238 5.82 -7.17 4.63
C HIS A 238 5.60 -5.76 4.04
N VAL A 239 5.05 -4.85 4.84
CA VAL A 239 4.71 -3.48 4.41
C VAL A 239 5.92 -2.72 3.84
N LEU A 240 7.10 -2.96 4.35
CA LEU A 240 8.34 -2.31 3.91
C LEU A 240 8.76 -2.73 2.50
N GLU A 241 8.37 -3.93 2.05
CA GLU A 241 8.67 -4.40 0.70
C GLU A 241 8.06 -3.50 -0.39
N PRO A 242 6.73 -3.38 -0.51
CA PRO A 242 6.17 -2.54 -1.55
C PRO A 242 6.47 -1.06 -1.33
N LEU A 243 6.61 -0.58 -0.08
CA LEU A 243 6.97 0.81 0.18
C LEU A 243 8.36 1.16 -0.34
N SER A 244 9.35 0.26 -0.17
CA SER A 244 10.69 0.44 -0.76
C SER A 244 10.61 0.56 -2.28
N GLY A 245 9.78 -0.27 -2.92
CA GLY A 245 9.56 -0.25 -4.36
C GLY A 245 8.88 1.04 -4.85
N TYR A 246 7.86 1.52 -4.13
CA TYR A 246 7.18 2.79 -4.46
C TYR A 246 8.13 3.98 -4.39
N MET A 247 8.94 4.02 -3.35
CA MET A 247 9.93 5.08 -3.15
C MET A 247 11.04 5.02 -4.20
N LEU A 248 11.54 3.83 -4.52
CA LEU A 248 12.52 3.66 -5.59
C LEU A 248 11.96 4.08 -6.95
N LEU A 249 10.72 3.69 -7.26
CA LEU A 249 10.05 4.10 -8.50
C LEU A 249 9.94 5.62 -8.58
N ALA A 250 9.52 6.30 -7.51
CA ALA A 250 9.40 7.76 -7.48
C ALA A 250 10.76 8.44 -7.72
N GLN A 251 11.85 7.95 -7.14
CA GLN A 251 13.21 8.44 -7.39
C GLN A 251 13.62 8.22 -8.85
N LYS A 252 13.35 7.06 -9.43
CA LYS A 252 13.64 6.75 -10.83
C LYS A 252 12.86 7.66 -11.79
N MET A 253 11.56 7.88 -11.52
CA MET A 253 10.70 8.79 -12.30
C MET A 253 11.16 10.25 -12.20
N TRP A 254 11.67 10.67 -11.06
CA TRP A 254 12.23 12.00 -10.89
C TRP A 254 13.49 12.21 -11.77
N ASN A 255 14.36 11.21 -11.79
CA ASN A 255 15.65 11.29 -12.52
C ASN A 255 15.49 11.05 -14.03
N GLU A 256 14.56 10.17 -14.42
CA GLU A 256 14.28 9.80 -15.81
C GLU A 256 12.76 9.91 -16.08
N PRO A 257 12.20 11.13 -16.18
CA PRO A 257 10.76 11.39 -16.04
C PRO A 257 9.87 10.80 -17.12
N THR A 258 10.42 10.37 -18.24
CA THR A 258 9.66 9.78 -19.37
C THR A 258 9.71 8.25 -19.41
N LYS A 259 10.63 7.63 -18.65
CA LYS A 259 10.99 6.22 -18.82
C LYS A 259 10.12 5.25 -18.03
N TYR A 260 9.67 5.65 -16.84
CA TYR A 260 9.02 4.74 -15.87
C TYR A 260 7.52 5.02 -15.70
N CYS A 261 6.90 5.80 -16.59
CA CYS A 261 5.50 6.21 -16.55
C CYS A 261 4.56 5.07 -16.97
N GLU A 262 4.47 4.00 -16.17
CA GLU A 262 3.71 2.79 -16.50
C GLU A 262 3.05 2.19 -15.22
N GLY A 263 2.38 1.05 -15.39
CA GLY A 263 1.96 0.20 -14.27
C GLY A 263 3.13 -0.69 -13.80
N TRP A 264 3.24 -0.93 -12.49
CA TRP A 264 4.30 -1.71 -11.85
C TRP A 264 3.75 -2.67 -10.81
N ASN A 265 4.18 -3.92 -10.85
CA ASN A 265 3.86 -4.92 -9.85
C ASN A 265 4.95 -5.01 -8.78
N PHE A 266 4.52 -5.03 -7.51
CA PHE A 266 5.38 -5.27 -6.35
C PHE A 266 4.77 -6.43 -5.54
N GLY A 267 5.44 -7.55 -5.50
CA GLY A 267 4.97 -8.77 -4.84
C GLY A 267 6.12 -9.57 -4.24
N PRO A 268 5.83 -10.62 -3.47
CA PRO A 268 6.83 -11.50 -2.91
C PRO A 268 7.49 -12.36 -3.99
N ARG A 269 8.57 -13.02 -3.62
CA ARG A 269 9.16 -14.10 -4.44
C ARG A 269 8.16 -15.26 -4.57
N THR A 270 8.27 -16.02 -5.65
CA THR A 270 7.37 -17.17 -5.92
C THR A 270 7.39 -18.20 -4.80
N GLU A 271 8.54 -18.43 -4.16
CA GLU A 271 8.69 -19.36 -3.03
C GLU A 271 8.00 -18.91 -1.73
N SER A 272 7.59 -17.64 -1.65
CA SER A 272 6.83 -17.07 -0.51
C SER A 272 5.30 -17.18 -0.67
N ILE A 273 4.85 -17.89 -1.69
CA ILE A 273 3.42 -18.13 -1.94
C ILE A 273 2.94 -19.21 -0.97
N THR A 274 2.07 -18.82 -0.05
CA THR A 274 1.75 -19.64 1.12
C THR A 274 0.26 -19.63 1.41
N PRO A 275 -0.37 -20.76 1.78
CA PRO A 275 -1.75 -20.84 2.24
C PRO A 275 -1.98 -20.00 3.50
N VAL A 276 -3.19 -19.49 3.65
CA VAL A 276 -3.63 -18.74 4.85
C VAL A 276 -3.40 -19.51 6.13
N TRP A 277 -3.63 -20.84 6.11
CA TRP A 277 -3.41 -21.71 7.27
C TRP A 277 -1.97 -21.68 7.76
N ASP A 278 -1.01 -21.80 6.85
CA ASP A 278 0.42 -21.85 7.18
C ASP A 278 0.90 -20.50 7.74
N VAL A 279 0.40 -19.39 7.18
CA VAL A 279 0.65 -18.05 7.73
C VAL A 279 0.13 -17.95 9.15
N ALA A 280 -1.08 -18.45 9.44
CA ALA A 280 -1.64 -18.44 10.79
C ALA A 280 -0.86 -19.35 11.75
N GLN A 281 -0.33 -20.48 11.28
CA GLN A 281 0.57 -21.33 12.09
C GLN A 281 1.87 -20.59 12.44
N ASP A 282 2.46 -19.87 11.51
CA ASP A 282 3.62 -19.03 11.80
C ASP A 282 3.31 -17.93 12.82
N VAL A 283 2.12 -17.29 12.74
CA VAL A 283 1.69 -16.31 13.75
C VAL A 283 1.66 -16.95 15.15
N VAL A 284 1.03 -18.13 15.31
CA VAL A 284 0.99 -18.84 16.59
C VAL A 284 2.39 -19.19 17.08
N LYS A 285 3.24 -19.69 16.19
CA LYS A 285 4.65 -20.04 16.48
C LYS A 285 5.42 -18.84 17.02
N TYR A 286 5.41 -17.70 16.33
CA TYR A 286 6.17 -16.52 16.73
C TYR A 286 5.53 -15.76 17.90
N TYR A 287 4.22 -15.81 18.04
CA TYR A 287 3.54 -15.25 19.21
C TYR A 287 3.86 -16.05 20.49
N GLY A 288 4.00 -17.37 20.38
CA GLY A 288 4.42 -18.28 21.43
C GLY A 288 3.29 -19.13 22.01
N TYR A 289 2.04 -18.85 21.69
CA TYR A 289 0.86 -19.66 22.07
C TYR A 289 -0.31 -19.38 21.15
N GLY A 290 -1.33 -20.23 21.21
CA GLY A 290 -2.58 -20.12 20.47
C GLY A 290 -2.97 -21.41 19.79
N THR A 291 -4.20 -21.49 19.32
CA THR A 291 -4.75 -22.62 18.54
C THR A 291 -5.51 -22.11 17.34
N LEU A 292 -5.50 -22.88 16.26
CA LEU A 292 -6.23 -22.58 15.03
C LEU A 292 -7.52 -23.41 14.98
N ASN A 293 -8.58 -22.82 14.45
CA ASN A 293 -9.87 -23.44 14.23
C ASN A 293 -10.30 -23.22 12.78
N ASP A 294 -10.58 -24.31 12.04
CA ASP A 294 -11.09 -24.23 10.68
C ASP A 294 -12.62 -24.00 10.73
N VAL A 295 -13.04 -22.81 10.33
CA VAL A 295 -14.45 -22.39 10.25
C VAL A 295 -14.86 -22.13 8.80
N SER A 296 -14.28 -22.85 7.85
CA SER A 296 -14.59 -22.69 6.43
C SER A 296 -16.06 -22.99 6.14
N ASP A 297 -16.72 -22.10 5.41
CA ASP A 297 -18.10 -22.26 4.97
C ASP A 297 -18.13 -22.41 3.44
N PRO A 298 -18.65 -23.54 2.90
CA PRO A 298 -18.77 -23.74 1.46
C PRO A 298 -19.74 -22.77 0.78
N ASN A 299 -20.62 -22.09 1.54
CA ASN A 299 -21.57 -21.10 1.03
C ASN A 299 -21.11 -19.65 1.23
N ALA A 300 -19.87 -19.43 1.69
CA ALA A 300 -19.33 -18.08 1.86
C ALA A 300 -19.27 -17.31 0.53
N LEU A 301 -19.23 -15.97 0.63
CA LEU A 301 -19.02 -15.08 -0.52
C LEU A 301 -17.75 -15.50 -1.28
N HIS A 302 -17.83 -15.38 -2.60
CA HIS A 302 -16.70 -15.72 -3.48
C HIS A 302 -15.46 -14.90 -3.10
N GLU A 303 -14.39 -15.59 -2.75
CA GLU A 303 -13.03 -15.04 -2.66
C GLU A 303 -12.12 -15.82 -3.61
N ALA A 304 -11.29 -15.12 -4.39
CA ALA A 304 -10.32 -15.75 -5.27
C ALA A 304 -9.43 -16.72 -4.50
N LYS A 305 -9.23 -17.92 -5.02
CA LYS A 305 -8.38 -18.94 -4.39
C LYS A 305 -6.91 -18.73 -4.69
N LEU A 306 -6.59 -18.22 -5.88
CA LEU A 306 -5.24 -18.00 -6.34
C LEU A 306 -5.11 -16.61 -6.99
N LEU A 307 -4.15 -15.83 -6.52
CA LEU A 307 -3.78 -14.55 -7.08
C LEU A 307 -2.29 -14.31 -6.82
N MET A 308 -1.53 -14.08 -7.88
CA MET A 308 -0.08 -13.86 -7.82
C MET A 308 0.30 -12.73 -8.77
N LEU A 309 1.41 -12.04 -8.48
CA LEU A 309 1.99 -11.02 -9.35
C LEU A 309 3.32 -11.50 -9.95
N ASP A 310 3.50 -11.27 -11.25
CA ASP A 310 4.82 -11.32 -11.87
C ASP A 310 5.56 -10.00 -11.56
N ILE A 311 6.72 -10.09 -10.94
CA ILE A 311 7.56 -8.94 -10.56
C ILE A 311 8.79 -8.78 -11.45
N SER A 312 8.89 -9.54 -12.53
CA SER A 312 10.05 -9.54 -13.42
C SER A 312 10.37 -8.14 -13.94
N LYS A 313 9.35 -7.35 -14.26
CA LYS A 313 9.51 -5.96 -14.73
C LYS A 313 10.19 -5.08 -13.67
N ALA A 314 9.72 -5.11 -12.42
CA ALA A 314 10.33 -4.36 -11.33
C ALA A 314 11.77 -4.81 -11.07
N LYS A 315 12.01 -6.11 -11.09
CA LYS A 315 13.35 -6.68 -10.91
C LYS A 315 14.33 -6.21 -11.99
N PHE A 316 13.98 -6.35 -13.27
CA PHE A 316 14.92 -6.05 -14.36
C PHE A 316 15.06 -4.57 -14.69
N LEU A 317 13.99 -3.78 -14.56
CA LEU A 317 14.01 -2.37 -14.99
C LEU A 317 14.25 -1.39 -13.85
N LEU A 318 13.78 -1.69 -12.62
CA LEU A 318 14.02 -0.86 -11.44
C LEU A 318 15.21 -1.33 -10.61
N GLY A 319 15.59 -2.62 -10.70
CA GLY A 319 16.54 -3.26 -9.80
C GLY A 319 15.91 -3.52 -8.41
N TRP A 320 14.58 -3.62 -8.32
CA TRP A 320 13.89 -3.92 -7.10
C TRP A 320 13.55 -5.41 -6.98
N GLU A 321 13.88 -5.98 -5.84
CA GLU A 321 13.48 -7.35 -5.46
C GLU A 321 12.98 -7.34 -4.01
N PRO A 322 12.03 -8.22 -3.65
CA PRO A 322 11.67 -8.44 -2.26
C PRO A 322 12.85 -9.05 -1.50
N ARG A 323 13.04 -8.60 -0.26
CA ARG A 323 14.17 -9.00 0.61
C ARG A 323 13.82 -10.18 1.50
N MET A 324 12.60 -10.21 2.02
CA MET A 324 12.16 -11.18 3.02
C MET A 324 11.35 -12.33 2.41
N ASN A 325 11.51 -13.51 2.97
CA ASN A 325 10.57 -14.61 2.77
C ASN A 325 9.35 -14.46 3.70
N ILE A 326 8.33 -15.30 3.52
CA ILE A 326 7.09 -15.20 4.28
C ILE A 326 7.29 -15.39 5.80
N HIS A 327 8.17 -16.29 6.21
CA HIS A 327 8.43 -16.52 7.64
C HIS A 327 9.05 -15.29 8.29
N GLN A 328 10.01 -14.64 7.65
CA GLN A 328 10.60 -13.36 8.11
C GLN A 328 9.54 -12.25 8.16
N CYS A 329 8.66 -12.16 7.14
CA CYS A 329 7.56 -11.19 7.14
C CYS A 329 6.62 -11.37 8.33
N VAL A 330 6.22 -12.63 8.63
CA VAL A 330 5.33 -12.92 9.76
C VAL A 330 6.04 -12.70 11.09
N GLU A 331 7.29 -13.15 11.22
CA GLU A 331 8.08 -12.96 12.44
C GLU A 331 8.22 -11.48 12.80
N LEU A 332 8.63 -10.65 11.85
CA LEU A 332 8.78 -9.21 12.05
C LEU A 332 7.44 -8.57 12.45
N THR A 333 6.38 -8.91 11.73
CA THR A 333 5.02 -8.42 12.03
C THR A 333 4.56 -8.81 13.43
N VAL A 334 4.70 -10.08 13.82
CA VAL A 334 4.27 -10.57 15.15
C VAL A 334 5.12 -9.94 16.26
N ASN A 335 6.41 -9.76 16.05
CA ASN A 335 7.30 -9.09 17.01
C ASN A 335 6.87 -7.65 17.28
N TRP A 336 6.41 -6.91 16.27
CA TRP A 336 5.81 -5.59 16.46
C TRP A 336 4.61 -5.66 17.42
N TYR A 337 3.66 -6.57 17.19
CA TYR A 337 2.46 -6.73 18.03
C TYR A 337 2.78 -7.21 19.46
N LYS A 338 3.86 -7.93 19.69
CA LYS A 338 4.32 -8.29 21.04
C LYS A 338 4.94 -7.12 21.80
N ARG A 339 5.46 -6.12 21.11
CA ARG A 339 6.26 -5.02 21.68
C ARG A 339 5.50 -3.71 21.80
N TYR A 340 4.47 -3.47 21.00
CA TYR A 340 3.81 -2.17 20.89
C TYR A 340 3.18 -1.65 22.20
N HIS A 341 2.82 -2.52 23.13
CA HIS A 341 2.32 -2.14 24.45
C HIS A 341 3.40 -1.62 25.41
N HIS A 342 4.66 -1.96 25.16
CA HIS A 342 5.76 -1.74 26.11
C HIS A 342 6.85 -0.83 25.56
N GLN A 343 6.75 -0.43 24.30
CA GLN A 343 7.76 0.37 23.61
C GLN A 343 7.13 1.55 22.90
N ASN A 344 7.94 2.58 22.63
CA ASN A 344 7.52 3.67 21.78
C ASN A 344 7.36 3.17 20.35
N VAL A 345 6.14 3.22 19.81
CA VAL A 345 5.79 2.65 18.51
C VAL A 345 6.53 3.33 17.36
N TYR A 346 6.78 4.63 17.44
CA TYR A 346 7.57 5.32 16.43
C TYR A 346 9.00 4.76 16.36
N SER A 347 9.65 4.60 17.52
CA SER A 347 10.99 4.01 17.59
C SER A 347 11.01 2.55 17.11
N LEU A 348 9.96 1.79 17.43
CA LEU A 348 9.80 0.42 16.97
C LEU A 348 9.73 0.35 15.43
N CYS A 349 8.96 1.24 14.80
CA CYS A 349 8.90 1.32 13.33
C CYS A 349 10.26 1.69 12.71
N ILE A 350 11.03 2.61 13.33
CA ILE A 350 12.38 2.96 12.86
C ILE A 350 13.32 1.77 12.96
N GLU A 351 13.28 1.03 14.07
CA GLU A 351 14.08 -0.19 14.25
C GLU A 351 13.78 -1.20 13.14
N GLU A 352 12.50 -1.46 12.86
CA GLU A 352 12.11 -2.40 11.80
C GLU A 352 12.55 -1.93 10.41
N ILE A 353 12.45 -0.62 10.11
CA ILE A 353 12.95 -0.08 8.84
C ILE A 353 14.46 -0.28 8.72
N ASN A 354 15.23 -0.03 9.79
CA ASN A 354 16.68 -0.23 9.77
C ASN A 354 17.04 -1.71 9.58
N ASN A 355 16.40 -2.62 10.34
CA ASN A 355 16.62 -4.07 10.20
C ASN A 355 16.31 -4.55 8.77
N PHE A 356 15.18 -4.10 8.19
CA PHE A 356 14.84 -4.38 6.80
C PHE A 356 15.90 -3.92 5.79
N LEU A 357 16.63 -2.84 6.10
CA LEU A 357 17.66 -2.29 5.22
C LEU A 357 19.05 -2.92 5.42
N GLU A 358 19.32 -3.48 6.62
CA GLU A 358 20.59 -4.13 6.97
C GLU A 358 20.71 -5.57 6.47
N ASP A 359 19.58 -6.30 6.36
CA ASP A 359 19.53 -7.71 5.92
C ASP A 359 19.82 -7.83 4.40
N ASN A 360 21.09 -7.54 4.00
CA ASN A 360 21.63 -7.77 2.66
C ASN A 360 23.00 -8.46 2.72
#